data_fe646a97d650b354869e435b1d03633a
#
_entry.id   fe646a97d650b354869e435b1d03633a
#
_cell.length_a   1.000
_cell.length_b   1.000
_cell.length_c   1.000
_cell.angle_alpha   90.00
_cell.angle_beta   90.00
_cell.angle_gamma   90.00
#
_symmetry.space_group_name_H-M   'P 1'
#
loop_
_entity.id
_entity.type
_entity.pdbx_description
1 polymer ?
#
loop_
_entity_poly.entity_id
_entity_poly.type
_entity_poly.pdbx_seq_one_letter_code
_entity_poly.pdbx_strand_id
1 'polypeptide(L)'
;MPRHAPIPTPRPAPTKDVFGAAAKEVLDTAQRYLSNPVRHVVISPGSETVWDDCCGGTLYVRVVSVSPVTQANAALGTCALLGWTVTMALGTVRCASAIDSQGRAPKDKDLTEDALYLTQDAADLGQMLMCETNAANVSWAPQGPDGGCMSGEWQFDLRVGACACPETR
;
A
#
# COMPACT_ATOMS: atom_id res chain seq x y z
N MET A 1 -10.32 -53.53 -19.10
CA MET A 1 -9.53 -52.42 -19.68
C MET A 1 -9.14 -51.47 -18.57
N PRO A 2 -7.86 -51.28 -18.23
CA PRO A 2 -7.43 -50.36 -17.21
C PRO A 2 -7.62 -48.91 -17.71
N ARG A 3 -8.32 -48.09 -16.92
CA ARG A 3 -8.47 -46.65 -17.19
C ARG A 3 -7.13 -45.98 -16.89
N HIS A 4 -6.49 -45.46 -17.90
CA HIS A 4 -5.31 -44.61 -17.73
C HIS A 4 -5.74 -43.36 -16.92
N ALA A 5 -5.11 -43.15 -15.77
CA ALA A 5 -5.23 -41.89 -15.05
C ALA A 5 -4.69 -40.73 -15.91
N PRO A 6 -5.36 -39.58 -15.95
CA PRO A 6 -4.86 -38.42 -16.71
C PRO A 6 -3.50 -38.00 -16.19
N ILE A 7 -2.56 -37.80 -17.11
CA ILE A 7 -1.22 -37.27 -16.80
C ILE A 7 -1.41 -35.86 -16.22
N PRO A 8 -0.93 -35.59 -14.99
CA PRO A 8 -1.03 -34.26 -14.41
C PRO A 8 -0.31 -33.25 -15.31
N THR A 9 -1.04 -32.23 -15.75
CA THR A 9 -0.43 -31.10 -16.47
C THR A 9 0.63 -30.43 -15.60
N PRO A 10 1.84 -30.17 -16.10
CA PRO A 10 2.86 -29.49 -15.33
C PRO A 10 2.33 -28.13 -14.85
N ARG A 11 2.43 -27.87 -13.56
CA ARG A 11 2.07 -26.57 -12.98
C ARG A 11 3.04 -25.52 -13.58
N PRO A 12 2.55 -24.41 -14.15
CA PRO A 12 3.44 -23.36 -14.63
C PRO A 12 4.37 -22.91 -13.50
N ALA A 13 5.60 -22.55 -13.82
CA ALA A 13 6.54 -21.99 -12.87
C ALA A 13 5.90 -20.77 -12.18
N PRO A 14 6.13 -20.56 -10.87
CA PRO A 14 5.54 -19.43 -10.16
C PRO A 14 5.99 -18.12 -10.82
N THR A 15 5.03 -17.30 -11.20
CA THR A 15 5.29 -15.96 -11.71
C THR A 15 5.90 -15.13 -10.57
N LYS A 16 6.95 -14.36 -10.88
CA LYS A 16 7.55 -13.46 -9.90
C LYS A 16 6.48 -12.47 -9.43
N ASP A 17 6.24 -12.39 -8.13
CA ASP A 17 5.30 -11.43 -7.54
C ASP A 17 5.90 -10.01 -7.60
N VAL A 18 5.65 -9.33 -8.71
CA VAL A 18 6.14 -7.96 -8.93
C VAL A 18 5.36 -6.93 -8.12
N PHE A 19 4.11 -7.21 -7.77
CA PHE A 19 3.26 -6.28 -7.03
C PHE A 19 3.60 -6.29 -5.55
N GLY A 20 3.74 -7.47 -4.95
CA GLY A 20 4.18 -7.61 -3.58
C GLY A 20 5.61 -7.10 -3.37
N ALA A 21 6.50 -7.32 -4.34
CA ALA A 21 7.86 -6.77 -4.29
C ALA A 21 7.85 -5.23 -4.30
N ALA A 22 7.04 -4.60 -5.16
CA ALA A 22 6.91 -3.15 -5.20
C ALA A 22 6.30 -2.59 -3.90
N ALA A 23 5.24 -3.23 -3.38
CA ALA A 23 4.65 -2.85 -2.11
C ALA A 23 5.65 -2.94 -0.95
N LYS A 24 6.47 -4.01 -0.92
CA LYS A 24 7.51 -4.17 0.09
C LYS A 24 8.59 -3.09 0.00
N GLU A 25 9.04 -2.75 -1.20
CA GLU A 25 10.04 -1.70 -1.42
C GLU A 25 9.55 -0.34 -0.92
N VAL A 26 8.29 0.01 -1.24
CA VAL A 26 7.64 1.23 -0.74
C VAL A 26 7.61 1.23 0.79
N LEU A 27 7.18 0.13 1.40
CA LEU A 27 7.04 0.01 2.85
C LEU A 27 8.39 0.12 3.57
N ASP A 28 9.40 -0.60 3.08
CA ASP A 28 10.76 -0.59 3.64
C ASP A 28 11.39 0.82 3.53
N THR A 29 11.09 1.54 2.46
CA THR A 29 11.57 2.92 2.27
C THR A 29 10.82 3.88 3.20
N ALA A 30 9.49 3.79 3.25
CA ALA A 30 8.63 4.62 4.08
C ALA A 30 9.01 4.53 5.57
N GLN A 31 9.33 3.33 6.05
CA GLN A 31 9.74 3.12 7.44
C GLN A 31 10.98 3.95 7.82
N ARG A 32 11.91 4.19 6.88
CA ARG A 32 13.13 4.98 7.12
C ARG A 32 12.88 6.48 7.16
N TYR A 33 11.78 6.94 6.57
CA TYR A 33 11.43 8.35 6.47
C TYR A 33 10.61 8.85 7.66
N LEU A 34 9.89 7.97 8.35
CA LEU A 34 9.06 8.36 9.48
C LEU A 34 9.89 8.91 10.64
N SER A 35 9.65 10.17 11.01
CA SER A 35 10.21 10.80 12.21
C SER A 35 9.67 10.18 13.49
N ASN A 36 8.43 9.73 13.44
CA ASN A 36 7.74 9.10 14.56
C ASN A 36 7.75 7.58 14.39
N PRO A 37 8.43 6.81 15.25
CA PRO A 37 8.50 5.38 15.10
C PRO A 37 7.13 4.70 15.21
N VAL A 38 7.02 3.55 14.56
CA VAL A 38 5.85 2.67 14.61
C VAL A 38 6.25 1.31 15.13
N ARG A 39 5.33 0.63 15.83
CA ARG A 39 5.54 -0.73 16.31
C ARG A 39 5.27 -1.77 15.24
N HIS A 40 4.27 -1.50 14.40
CA HIS A 40 3.80 -2.45 13.39
C HIS A 40 4.07 -1.90 11.99
N VAL A 41 4.59 -2.78 11.11
CA VAL A 41 4.88 -2.48 9.70
C VAL A 41 4.29 -3.62 8.88
N VAL A 42 3.31 -3.33 8.01
CA VAL A 42 2.51 -4.37 7.38
C VAL A 42 2.15 -4.06 5.94
N ILE A 43 2.15 -5.08 5.08
CA ILE A 43 1.43 -5.05 3.80
C ILE A 43 0.02 -5.54 4.10
N SER A 44 -0.95 -4.62 4.08
CA SER A 44 -2.34 -4.92 4.41
C SER A 44 -3.06 -5.55 3.21
N PRO A 45 -3.76 -6.67 3.39
CA PRO A 45 -4.61 -7.22 2.34
C PRO A 45 -5.96 -6.49 2.29
N GLY A 46 -6.46 -6.26 1.07
CA GLY A 46 -7.81 -5.74 0.87
C GLY A 46 -7.94 -4.22 0.97
N SER A 47 -9.20 -3.76 1.06
CA SER A 47 -9.57 -2.34 0.96
C SER A 47 -9.47 -1.58 2.28
N GLU A 48 -9.46 -2.29 3.39
CA GLU A 48 -9.44 -1.70 4.73
C GLU A 48 -8.22 -2.17 5.51
N THR A 49 -7.71 -1.31 6.36
CA THR A 49 -6.60 -1.64 7.27
C THR A 49 -7.20 -2.06 8.60
N VAL A 50 -6.83 -3.24 9.08
CA VAL A 50 -7.24 -3.75 10.40
C VAL A 50 -6.24 -3.26 11.44
N TRP A 51 -6.75 -2.65 12.52
CA TRP A 51 -5.94 -2.11 13.60
C TRP A 51 -6.40 -2.63 14.96
N ASP A 52 -5.57 -3.45 15.56
CA ASP A 52 -5.79 -3.94 16.92
C ASP A 52 -5.10 -3.08 17.99
N ASP A 53 -3.98 -2.41 17.65
CA ASP A 53 -3.19 -1.57 18.56
C ASP A 53 -2.73 -0.28 17.84
N CYS A 54 -3.64 0.68 17.69
CA CYS A 54 -3.28 1.96 17.06
C CYS A 54 -2.32 2.81 17.91
N CYS A 55 -2.28 2.63 19.22
CA CYS A 55 -1.39 3.41 20.09
C CYS A 55 0.09 2.99 19.96
N GLY A 56 0.35 1.77 19.50
CA GLY A 56 1.70 1.35 19.10
C GLY A 56 2.17 1.97 17.79
N GLY A 57 1.27 2.51 17.02
CA GLY A 57 1.51 3.00 15.67
C GLY A 57 1.67 1.88 14.65
N THR A 58 1.02 2.03 13.51
CA THR A 58 1.13 1.11 12.38
C THR A 58 1.46 1.89 11.12
N LEU A 59 2.49 1.46 10.40
CA LEU A 59 2.77 1.85 9.02
C LEU A 59 2.27 0.73 8.12
N TYR A 60 1.49 1.06 7.12
CA TYR A 60 0.97 0.07 6.18
C TYR A 60 1.06 0.53 4.74
N VAL A 61 1.18 -0.45 3.84
CA VAL A 61 0.92 -0.28 2.42
C VAL A 61 -0.09 -1.32 1.97
N ARG A 62 -0.96 -0.96 1.04
CA ARG A 62 -1.90 -1.89 0.41
C ARG A 62 -1.98 -1.63 -1.10
N VAL A 63 -2.19 -2.68 -1.86
CA VAL A 63 -2.47 -2.59 -3.29
C VAL A 63 -3.98 -2.35 -3.46
N VAL A 64 -4.33 -1.21 -4.04
CA VAL A 64 -5.73 -0.81 -4.28
C VAL A 64 -6.24 -1.39 -5.58
N SER A 65 -5.45 -1.24 -6.65
CA SER A 65 -5.80 -1.77 -7.97
C SER A 65 -4.56 -2.00 -8.83
N VAL A 66 -4.71 -2.83 -9.84
CA VAL A 66 -3.67 -3.12 -10.83
C VAL A 66 -4.28 -3.03 -12.22
N SER A 67 -3.68 -2.24 -13.09
CA SER A 67 -4.11 -2.07 -14.48
C SER A 67 -2.95 -2.32 -15.44
N PRO A 68 -3.18 -3.05 -16.55
CA PRO A 68 -2.14 -3.27 -17.55
C PRO A 68 -1.85 -1.99 -18.33
N VAL A 69 -0.57 -1.75 -18.63
CA VAL A 69 -0.15 -0.72 -19.58
C VAL A 69 0.10 -1.39 -20.91
N THR A 70 -0.75 -1.11 -21.90
CA THR A 70 -0.69 -1.76 -23.21
C THR A 70 -0.34 -0.76 -24.30
N GLN A 71 0.27 -1.24 -25.38
CA GLN A 71 0.52 -0.44 -26.57
C GLN A 71 -0.72 -0.47 -27.49
N ALA A 72 -1.19 0.70 -27.91
CA ALA A 72 -2.46 0.85 -28.63
C ALA A 72 -2.54 0.14 -29.99
N ASN A 73 -1.44 -0.26 -30.60
CA ASN A 73 -1.40 -0.84 -31.97
C ASN A 73 -0.52 -2.10 -32.05
N ALA A 74 -0.50 -2.93 -31.01
CA ALA A 74 0.25 -4.19 -31.07
C ALA A 74 -0.39 -5.13 -32.10
N ALA A 75 0.42 -5.62 -33.04
CA ALA A 75 0.00 -6.64 -34.00
C ALA A 75 -0.37 -7.93 -33.26
N LEU A 76 -1.34 -8.68 -33.81
CA LEU A 76 -1.72 -10.00 -33.30
C LEU A 76 -0.47 -10.90 -33.20
N GLY A 77 -0.22 -11.43 -31.99
CA GLY A 77 0.91 -12.32 -31.72
C GLY A 77 2.14 -11.66 -31.10
N THR A 78 2.15 -10.34 -30.89
CA THR A 78 3.20 -9.64 -30.13
C THR A 78 2.74 -9.35 -28.71
N CYS A 79 3.69 -9.27 -27.75
CA CYS A 79 3.39 -8.84 -26.40
C CYS A 79 3.04 -7.36 -26.41
N ALA A 80 1.76 -7.04 -26.22
CA ALA A 80 1.26 -5.68 -26.15
C ALA A 80 1.40 -5.07 -24.74
N LEU A 81 1.73 -5.87 -23.74
CA LEU A 81 1.83 -5.45 -22.36
C LEU A 81 3.20 -4.82 -22.11
N LEU A 82 3.21 -3.52 -21.80
CA LEU A 82 4.42 -2.74 -21.49
C LEU A 82 4.77 -2.76 -19.99
N GLY A 83 3.85 -3.20 -19.15
CA GLY A 83 3.98 -3.21 -17.70
C GLY A 83 2.63 -3.05 -17.03
N TRP A 84 2.67 -2.63 -15.79
CA TRP A 84 1.49 -2.45 -14.96
C TRP A 84 1.51 -1.07 -14.31
N THR A 85 0.35 -0.45 -14.21
CA THR A 85 0.10 0.63 -13.26
C THR A 85 -0.52 -0.01 -12.02
N VAL A 86 0.14 0.18 -10.88
CA VAL A 86 -0.33 -0.32 -9.59
C VAL A 86 -0.71 0.89 -8.75
N THR A 87 -1.99 1.01 -8.45
CA THR A 87 -2.47 2.00 -7.47
C THR A 87 -2.28 1.43 -6.09
N MET A 88 -1.55 2.15 -5.26
CA MET A 88 -1.26 1.77 -3.88
C MET A 88 -1.77 2.83 -2.91
N ALA A 89 -2.00 2.41 -1.68
CA ALA A 89 -2.21 3.30 -0.56
C ALA A 89 -1.15 3.03 0.50
N LEU A 90 -0.53 4.10 1.00
CA LEU A 90 0.49 4.11 2.05
C LEU A 90 0.03 5.01 3.17
N GLY A 91 -0.02 4.51 4.38
CA GLY A 91 -0.53 5.32 5.49
C GLY A 91 -0.02 4.89 6.85
N THR A 92 -0.36 5.71 7.83
CA THR A 92 -0.12 5.44 9.24
C THR A 92 -1.41 5.42 10.03
N VAL A 93 -1.41 4.62 11.09
CA VAL A 93 -2.45 4.60 12.11
C VAL A 93 -1.84 4.97 13.44
N ARG A 94 -2.51 5.85 14.16
CA ARG A 94 -2.05 6.40 15.44
C ARG A 94 -3.18 6.41 16.45
N CYS A 95 -2.82 6.46 17.71
CA CYS A 95 -3.75 6.76 18.80
C CYS A 95 -4.35 8.15 18.60
N ALA A 96 -5.63 8.29 18.85
CA ALA A 96 -6.31 9.58 18.92
C ALA A 96 -6.89 9.78 20.30
N SER A 97 -6.87 11.01 20.76
CA SER A 97 -7.53 11.41 21.99
C SER A 97 -9.03 11.15 21.87
N ALA A 98 -9.57 10.36 22.76
CA ALA A 98 -10.96 9.94 22.76
C ALA A 98 -11.71 10.49 23.99
N ILE A 99 -13.03 10.35 23.98
CA ILE A 99 -13.88 10.61 25.15
C ILE A 99 -13.45 9.67 26.28
N ASP A 100 -13.20 10.22 27.46
CA ASP A 100 -12.76 9.43 28.62
C ASP A 100 -13.90 8.55 29.20
N SER A 101 -13.53 7.70 30.14
CA SER A 101 -14.48 6.82 30.82
C SER A 101 -15.59 7.53 31.62
N GLN A 102 -15.46 8.85 31.81
CA GLN A 102 -16.43 9.71 32.47
C GLN A 102 -17.27 10.53 31.48
N GLY A 103 -17.11 10.31 30.18
CA GLY A 103 -17.83 10.99 29.11
C GLY A 103 -17.31 12.40 28.80
N ARG A 104 -16.12 12.77 29.25
CA ARG A 104 -15.53 14.09 28.98
C ARG A 104 -14.81 14.09 27.64
N ALA A 105 -15.06 15.12 26.83
CA ALA A 105 -14.37 15.35 25.57
C ALA A 105 -12.86 15.59 25.76
N PRO A 106 -12.02 15.21 24.79
CA PRO A 106 -10.61 15.58 24.76
C PRO A 106 -10.42 17.09 24.85
N LYS A 107 -9.30 17.54 25.38
CA LYS A 107 -8.93 18.95 25.39
C LYS A 107 -8.48 19.41 24.01
N ASP A 108 -8.70 20.68 23.69
CA ASP A 108 -8.27 21.29 22.42
C ASP A 108 -6.76 21.08 22.16
N LYS A 109 -5.94 21.12 23.21
CA LYS A 109 -4.51 20.87 23.13
C LYS A 109 -4.22 19.46 22.65
N ASP A 110 -4.88 18.46 23.21
CA ASP A 110 -4.67 17.04 22.89
C ASP A 110 -5.08 16.76 21.44
N LEU A 111 -6.24 17.31 21.01
CA LEU A 111 -6.68 17.22 19.61
C LEU A 111 -5.71 17.88 18.64
N THR A 112 -5.12 19.02 19.03
CA THR A 112 -4.13 19.71 18.20
C THR A 112 -2.85 18.91 18.09
N GLU A 113 -2.37 18.34 19.18
CA GLU A 113 -1.18 17.48 19.19
C GLU A 113 -1.37 16.24 18.31
N ASP A 114 -2.52 15.58 18.40
CA ASP A 114 -2.87 14.43 17.56
C ASP A 114 -2.86 14.82 16.07
N ALA A 115 -3.47 15.94 15.71
CA ALA A 115 -3.52 16.42 14.34
C ALA A 115 -2.11 16.75 13.80
N LEU A 116 -1.27 17.40 14.60
CA LEU A 116 0.12 17.70 14.22
C LEU A 116 0.96 16.44 14.07
N TYR A 117 0.73 15.45 14.89
CA TYR A 117 1.41 14.16 14.81
C TYR A 117 1.08 13.43 13.50
N LEU A 118 -0.19 13.40 13.14
CA LEU A 118 -0.64 12.78 11.89
C LEU A 118 -0.16 13.54 10.64
N THR A 119 -0.17 14.87 10.69
CA THR A 119 0.33 15.68 9.57
C THR A 119 1.85 15.60 9.41
N GLN A 120 2.61 15.36 10.49
CA GLN A 120 4.05 15.08 10.40
C GLN A 120 4.29 13.76 9.65
N ASP A 121 3.56 12.70 10.01
CA ASP A 121 3.65 11.43 9.29
C ASP A 121 3.30 11.63 7.79
N ALA A 122 2.27 12.42 7.51
CA ALA A 122 1.90 12.74 6.12
C ALA A 122 3.02 13.46 5.37
N ALA A 123 3.68 14.43 6.01
CA ALA A 123 4.80 15.16 5.41
C ALA A 123 6.00 14.23 5.14
N ASP A 124 6.36 13.38 6.09
CA ASP A 124 7.48 12.44 5.96
C ASP A 124 7.24 11.45 4.80
N LEU A 125 6.04 10.83 4.77
CA LEU A 125 5.67 9.89 3.71
C LEU A 125 5.50 10.57 2.35
N GLY A 126 4.94 11.77 2.31
CA GLY A 126 4.83 12.57 1.09
C GLY A 126 6.20 12.92 0.51
N GLN A 127 7.15 13.33 1.34
CA GLN A 127 8.52 13.58 0.92
C GLN A 127 9.17 12.31 0.35
N MET A 128 9.00 11.18 1.01
CA MET A 128 9.50 9.90 0.52
C MET A 128 8.93 9.55 -0.85
N LEU A 129 7.61 9.65 -1.03
CA LEU A 129 6.96 9.36 -2.31
C LEU A 129 7.49 10.23 -3.44
N MET A 130 7.70 11.52 -3.19
CA MET A 130 8.16 12.48 -4.20
C MET A 130 9.66 12.39 -4.50
N CYS A 131 10.49 11.97 -3.53
CA CYS A 131 11.95 11.95 -3.68
C CYS A 131 12.51 10.58 -4.05
N GLU A 132 11.87 9.50 -3.59
CA GLU A 132 12.42 8.13 -3.70
C GLU A 132 11.64 7.24 -4.68
N THR A 133 10.50 7.71 -5.19
CA THR A 133 9.66 6.90 -6.07
C THR A 133 9.29 7.63 -7.36
N ASN A 134 8.82 6.87 -8.35
CA ASN A 134 8.20 7.41 -9.56
C ASN A 134 6.67 7.52 -9.40
N ALA A 135 6.21 7.89 -8.20
CA ALA A 135 4.79 8.00 -7.90
C ALA A 135 4.12 9.10 -8.74
N ALA A 136 2.96 8.77 -9.28
CA ALA A 136 2.08 9.70 -9.98
C ALA A 136 0.71 9.74 -9.32
N ASN A 137 -0.09 10.76 -9.62
CA ASN A 137 -1.45 10.92 -9.09
C ASN A 137 -1.51 10.86 -7.56
N VAL A 138 -0.53 11.50 -6.90
CA VAL A 138 -0.34 11.44 -5.46
C VAL A 138 -1.36 12.34 -4.76
N SER A 139 -2.14 11.77 -3.83
CA SER A 139 -3.10 12.50 -3.00
C SER A 139 -3.12 11.94 -1.59
N TRP A 140 -3.34 12.80 -0.61
CA TRP A 140 -3.44 12.42 0.81
C TRP A 140 -4.82 12.76 1.38
N ALA A 141 -5.32 11.88 2.24
CA ALA A 141 -6.54 12.12 2.99
C ALA A 141 -6.42 11.60 4.43
N PRO A 142 -6.81 12.42 5.42
CA PRO A 142 -6.98 11.95 6.80
C PRO A 142 -8.24 11.09 6.92
N GLN A 143 -8.23 10.16 7.86
CA GLN A 143 -9.35 9.29 8.20
C GLN A 143 -9.52 9.22 9.71
N GLY A 144 -10.75 9.21 10.15
CA GLY A 144 -11.09 9.14 11.57
C GLY A 144 -11.16 10.49 12.27
N PRO A 145 -11.18 10.56 13.59
CA PRO A 145 -10.94 9.46 14.53
C PRO A 145 -12.08 8.43 14.61
N ASP A 146 -11.72 7.18 14.75
CA ASP A 146 -12.65 6.08 14.99
C ASP A 146 -12.10 5.16 16.08
N GLY A 147 -12.91 4.88 17.12
CA GLY A 147 -12.53 4.01 18.23
C GLY A 147 -11.26 4.42 18.99
N GLY A 148 -10.90 5.70 18.98
CA GLY A 148 -9.65 6.20 19.60
C GLY A 148 -8.43 6.02 18.71
N CYS A 149 -8.62 5.72 17.43
CA CYS A 149 -7.60 5.65 16.41
C CYS A 149 -7.83 6.74 15.35
N MET A 150 -6.76 7.27 14.81
CA MET A 150 -6.74 8.16 13.66
C MET A 150 -5.77 7.62 12.61
N SER A 151 -6.00 7.93 11.35
CA SER A 151 -5.11 7.54 10.27
C SER A 151 -5.02 8.60 9.18
N GLY A 152 -4.03 8.46 8.35
CA GLY A 152 -3.90 9.22 7.13
C GLY A 152 -3.27 8.36 6.05
N GLU A 153 -3.73 8.52 4.83
CA GLU A 153 -3.38 7.66 3.73
C GLU A 153 -3.02 8.48 2.49
N TRP A 154 -1.85 8.19 1.91
CA TRP A 154 -1.45 8.61 0.58
C TRP A 154 -1.92 7.57 -0.42
N GLN A 155 -2.66 7.98 -1.44
CA GLN A 155 -2.96 7.16 -2.60
C GLN A 155 -2.11 7.65 -3.78
N PHE A 156 -1.54 6.71 -4.54
CA PHE A 156 -0.63 7.01 -5.65
C PHE A 156 -0.52 5.83 -6.62
N ASP A 157 -0.05 6.13 -7.83
CA ASP A 157 0.19 5.16 -8.88
C ASP A 157 1.69 4.93 -9.07
N LEU A 158 2.09 3.67 -9.18
CA LEU A 158 3.45 3.26 -9.58
C LEU A 158 3.41 2.47 -10.87
N ARG A 159 4.41 2.66 -11.72
CA ARG A 159 4.67 1.76 -12.85
C ARG A 159 5.60 0.64 -12.44
N VAL A 160 5.17 -0.60 -12.63
CA VAL A 160 5.88 -1.81 -12.20
C VAL A 160 6.02 -2.79 -13.34
N GLY A 161 7.20 -3.36 -13.44
CA GLY A 161 7.48 -4.47 -14.34
C GLY A 161 7.45 -4.09 -15.81
N ALA A 162 8.26 -4.82 -16.58
CA ALA A 162 8.11 -4.94 -18.03
C ALA A 162 7.62 -6.36 -18.34
N CYS A 163 6.76 -6.50 -19.32
CA CYS A 163 6.36 -7.82 -19.80
C CYS A 163 7.55 -8.46 -20.49
N ALA A 164 8.12 -9.50 -19.88
CA ALA A 164 8.93 -10.46 -20.62
C ALA A 164 7.97 -11.51 -21.19
N CYS A 165 7.59 -11.38 -22.44
CA CYS A 165 6.87 -12.46 -23.11
C CYS A 165 7.78 -13.69 -23.15
N PRO A 166 7.28 -14.90 -22.80
CA PRO A 166 8.07 -16.11 -23.00
C PRO A 166 8.44 -16.20 -24.49
N GLU A 167 9.70 -16.42 -24.78
CA GLU A 167 10.14 -16.69 -26.15
C GLU A 167 9.34 -17.91 -26.63
N THR A 168 8.52 -17.71 -27.66
CA THR A 168 7.88 -18.81 -28.36
C THR A 168 8.96 -19.61 -29.03
N ARG A 169 9.27 -20.79 -28.47
CA ARG A 169 10.12 -21.81 -29.12
C ARG A 169 9.37 -22.45 -30.27
#